data_14961f06dc1997cfc65151ae5287e803
#
_entry.id   14961f06dc1997cfc65151ae5287e803
#
_cell.length_a   1.000
_cell.length_b   1.000
_cell.length_c   1.000
_cell.angle_alpha   90.00
_cell.angle_beta   90.00
_cell.angle_gamma   90.00
#
_symmetry.space_group_name_H-M   'P 1'
#
loop_
_entity.id
_entity.type
_entity.pdbx_description
1 polymer ?
#
loop_
_entity_poly.entity_id
_entity_poly.type
_entity_poly.pdbx_seq_one_letter_code
_entity_poly.pdbx_strand_id
1 'polypeptide(L)'
;MALPKTLESVKFPVLLWRKGYSYVARDPVALCTHPRSLVEDTRRRSKEGEFMMADAGGRIYEVGEFEAVRPFGGITRIAHFLLRSVFAAPTFRSDRQPEAPEFCGIIGDAVRGRFGKTFAAEVAAAHTPQEAIELVQKRDRKAG
;
A
#
# COMPACT_ATOMS: atom_id res chain seq x y z
N MET A 1 -9.80 20.04 -0.25
CA MET A 1 -10.52 18.92 -0.87
C MET A 1 -10.50 17.72 0.06
N ALA A 2 -11.65 17.08 0.18
CA ALA A 2 -11.81 15.97 1.11
C ALA A 2 -11.14 14.70 0.59
N LEU A 3 -10.49 13.95 1.48
CA LEU A 3 -10.01 12.60 1.19
C LEU A 3 -11.16 11.68 0.83
N PRO A 4 -10.94 10.68 -0.04
CA PRO A 4 -11.93 9.62 -0.22
C PRO A 4 -12.28 8.98 1.12
N LYS A 5 -13.56 8.68 1.33
CA LYS A 5 -14.04 8.11 2.60
C LYS A 5 -13.31 6.83 2.99
N THR A 6 -12.94 6.03 2.02
CA THR A 6 -12.20 4.77 2.25
C THR A 6 -10.84 5.00 2.90
N LEU A 7 -10.26 6.19 2.76
CA LEU A 7 -8.93 6.50 3.28
C LEU A 7 -8.93 7.27 4.59
N GLU A 8 -10.10 7.71 5.08
CA GLU A 8 -10.19 8.52 6.31
C GLU A 8 -9.67 7.81 7.55
N SER A 9 -9.85 6.51 7.64
CA SER A 9 -9.40 5.70 8.79
C SER A 9 -8.06 5.03 8.59
N VAL A 10 -7.45 5.18 7.41
CA VAL A 10 -6.17 4.55 7.08
C VAL A 10 -5.02 5.36 7.67
N LYS A 11 -4.11 4.70 8.36
CA LYS A 11 -2.93 5.33 8.98
C LYS A 11 -1.70 5.13 8.11
N PHE A 12 -1.19 6.23 7.57
CA PHE A 12 0.00 6.21 6.71
C PHE A 12 1.31 6.19 7.51
N PRO A 13 2.39 5.63 6.98
CA PRO A 13 2.52 5.04 5.64
C PRO A 13 1.81 3.68 5.52
N VAL A 14 1.54 3.27 4.29
CA VAL A 14 0.93 1.96 4.01
C VAL A 14 1.83 1.15 3.08
N LEU A 15 1.77 -0.16 3.22
CA LEU A 15 2.41 -1.11 2.31
C LEU A 15 1.33 -1.80 1.49
N LEU A 16 1.53 -1.79 0.17
CA LEU A 16 0.69 -2.58 -0.74
C LEU A 16 1.53 -3.71 -1.32
N TRP A 17 0.93 -4.88 -1.45
CA TRP A 17 1.64 -6.00 -2.05
C TRP A 17 0.70 -6.96 -2.76
N ARG A 18 1.26 -7.63 -3.73
CA ARG A 18 0.74 -8.84 -4.36
C ARG A 18 1.93 -9.71 -4.71
N LYS A 19 1.71 -10.93 -5.16
CA LYS A 19 2.78 -11.87 -5.44
C LYS A 19 3.88 -11.25 -6.32
N GLY A 20 5.08 -11.15 -5.78
CA GLY A 20 6.24 -10.61 -6.48
C GLY A 20 6.33 -9.09 -6.59
N TYR A 21 5.42 -8.37 -5.95
CA TYR A 21 5.38 -6.91 -6.03
C TYR A 21 5.00 -6.30 -4.68
N SER A 22 5.71 -5.27 -4.27
CA SER A 22 5.39 -4.51 -3.06
C SER A 22 5.87 -3.07 -3.21
N TYR A 23 5.11 -2.12 -2.67
CA TYR A 23 5.56 -0.74 -2.59
C TYR A 23 4.94 -0.04 -1.38
N VAL A 24 5.61 1.01 -0.92
CA VAL A 24 5.16 1.82 0.21
C VAL A 24 4.60 3.15 -0.31
N ALA A 25 3.40 3.49 0.14
CA ALA A 25 2.80 4.80 -0.10
C ALA A 25 2.85 5.58 1.21
N ARG A 26 3.59 6.69 1.22
CA ARG A 26 3.82 7.49 2.42
C ARG A 26 2.62 8.36 2.82
N ASP A 27 1.75 8.69 1.87
CA ASP A 27 0.60 9.57 2.08
C ASP A 27 -0.52 9.23 1.11
N PRO A 28 -1.73 9.78 1.29
CA PRO A 28 -2.86 9.50 0.41
C PRO A 28 -2.62 9.87 -1.06
N VAL A 29 -1.87 10.92 -1.34
CA VAL A 29 -1.57 11.33 -2.71
C VAL A 29 -0.73 10.26 -3.40
N ALA A 30 0.31 9.76 -2.74
CA ALA A 30 1.16 8.68 -3.26
C ALA A 30 0.35 7.41 -3.49
N LEU A 31 -0.56 7.08 -2.57
CA LEU A 31 -1.41 5.89 -2.70
C LEU A 31 -2.36 5.98 -3.90
N CYS A 32 -2.86 7.16 -4.22
CA CYS A 32 -3.87 7.35 -5.26
C CYS A 32 -3.29 7.69 -6.64
N THR A 33 -1.98 7.94 -6.75
CA THR A 33 -1.35 8.28 -8.02
C THR A 33 -0.73 7.02 -8.64
N HIS A 34 -1.32 6.53 -9.73
CA HIS A 34 -0.92 5.25 -10.32
C HIS A 34 -0.77 5.36 -11.83
N PRO A 35 0.11 4.52 -12.44
CA PRO A 35 0.06 4.30 -13.88
C PRO A 35 -1.31 3.73 -14.28
N ARG A 36 -1.81 4.14 -15.43
CA ARG A 36 -3.08 3.62 -15.95
C ARG A 36 -3.08 2.09 -16.06
N SER A 37 -1.95 1.52 -16.47
CA SER A 37 -1.79 0.07 -16.59
C SER A 37 -2.03 -0.66 -15.28
N LEU A 38 -1.59 -0.10 -14.15
CA LEU A 38 -1.80 -0.71 -12.84
C LEU A 38 -3.29 -0.73 -12.48
N VAL A 39 -4.00 0.37 -12.73
CA VAL A 39 -5.44 0.45 -12.44
C VAL A 39 -6.23 -0.54 -13.29
N GLU A 40 -5.91 -0.65 -14.57
CA GLU A 40 -6.55 -1.62 -15.46
C GLU A 40 -6.22 -3.06 -15.05
N ASP A 41 -4.99 -3.32 -14.64
CA ASP A 41 -4.58 -4.65 -14.17
C ASP A 41 -5.34 -5.06 -12.91
N THR A 42 -5.52 -4.15 -11.96
CA THR A 42 -6.31 -4.43 -10.75
C THR A 42 -7.79 -4.71 -11.07
N ARG A 43 -8.35 -4.07 -12.06
CA ARG A 43 -9.72 -4.34 -12.51
C ARG A 43 -9.87 -5.73 -13.11
N ARG A 44 -8.88 -6.16 -13.92
CA ARG A 44 -8.89 -7.50 -14.53
C ARG A 44 -8.64 -8.59 -13.51
N ARG A 45 -7.79 -8.33 -12.50
CA ARG A 45 -7.32 -9.31 -11.54
C ARG A 45 -7.89 -9.10 -10.15
N SER A 46 -9.07 -8.49 -10.04
CA SER A 46 -9.70 -8.24 -8.76
C SER A 46 -10.29 -9.51 -8.13
N LYS A 47 -9.49 -10.57 -8.11
CA LYS A 47 -9.82 -11.81 -7.43
C LYS A 47 -9.46 -11.70 -5.97
N GLU A 48 -10.18 -12.42 -5.13
CA GLU A 48 -9.95 -12.41 -3.69
C GLU A 48 -8.50 -12.74 -3.35
N GLY A 49 -7.92 -11.92 -2.48
CA GLY A 49 -6.58 -12.14 -1.93
C GLY A 49 -5.41 -11.80 -2.82
N GLU A 50 -5.63 -11.32 -4.05
CA GLU A 50 -4.51 -10.99 -4.95
C GLU A 50 -3.79 -9.70 -4.56
N PHE A 51 -4.50 -8.71 -4.05
CA PHE A 51 -3.90 -7.42 -3.71
C PHE A 51 -4.23 -7.06 -2.27
N MET A 52 -3.20 -6.82 -1.49
CA MET A 52 -3.32 -6.54 -0.05
C MET A 52 -2.69 -5.20 0.29
N MET A 53 -3.18 -4.59 1.37
CA MET A 53 -2.62 -3.37 1.93
C MET A 53 -2.55 -3.50 3.45
N ALA A 54 -1.48 -2.98 4.03
CA ALA A 54 -1.34 -2.88 5.49
C ALA A 54 -1.03 -1.45 5.87
N ASP A 55 -1.68 -0.93 6.92
CA ASP A 55 -1.41 0.41 7.40
C ASP A 55 -0.53 0.43 8.65
N ALA A 56 -0.04 1.61 9.00
CA ALA A 56 0.84 1.78 10.16
C ALA A 56 0.12 1.54 11.50
N GLY A 57 -1.20 1.49 11.50
CA GLY A 57 -2.00 1.18 12.69
C GLY A 57 -2.18 -0.32 12.94
N GLY A 58 -1.70 -1.18 12.04
CA GLY A 58 -1.77 -2.62 12.20
C GLY A 58 -2.98 -3.27 11.54
N ARG A 59 -3.71 -2.56 10.70
CA ARG A 59 -4.85 -3.09 9.97
C ARG A 59 -4.43 -3.61 8.60
N ILE A 60 -4.96 -4.75 8.22
CA ILE A 60 -4.73 -5.36 6.91
C ILE A 60 -6.02 -5.31 6.11
N TYR A 61 -5.91 -4.83 4.89
CA TYR A 61 -7.04 -4.66 3.96
C TYR A 61 -6.87 -5.58 2.76
N GLU A 62 -7.96 -6.21 2.37
CA GLU A 62 -8.04 -6.88 1.08
C GLU A 62 -8.51 -5.85 0.06
N VAL A 63 -7.64 -5.52 -0.90
CA VAL A 63 -7.92 -4.48 -1.88
C VAL A 63 -8.76 -5.04 -3.02
N GLY A 64 -9.83 -4.34 -3.35
CA GLY A 64 -10.64 -4.63 -4.52
C GLY A 64 -10.13 -3.86 -5.73
N GLU A 65 -11.01 -3.17 -6.44
CA GLU A 65 -10.63 -2.33 -7.55
C GLU A 65 -10.14 -0.97 -7.08
N PHE A 66 -9.32 -0.32 -7.89
CA PHE A 66 -9.01 1.09 -7.73
C PHE A 66 -10.05 1.90 -8.52
N GLU A 67 -10.75 2.79 -7.86
CA GLU A 67 -11.77 3.63 -8.47
C GLU A 67 -11.26 5.06 -8.66
N ALA A 68 -11.61 5.65 -9.81
CA ALA A 68 -11.23 7.03 -10.11
C ALA A 68 -11.78 7.98 -9.03
N VAL A 69 -10.92 8.87 -8.54
CA VAL A 69 -11.29 9.91 -7.56
C VAL A 69 -10.85 11.26 -8.07
N ARG A 70 -11.43 12.32 -7.51
CA ARG A 70 -11.00 13.68 -7.82
C ARG A 70 -9.60 13.89 -7.24
N PRO A 71 -8.69 14.52 -8.02
CA PRO A 71 -7.36 14.85 -7.50
C PRO A 71 -7.46 15.73 -6.25
N PHE A 72 -6.68 15.40 -5.24
CA PHE A 72 -6.52 16.21 -4.04
C PHE A 72 -5.02 16.52 -3.88
N GLY A 73 -4.71 17.74 -3.51
CA GLY A 73 -3.34 18.25 -3.49
C GLY A 73 -2.95 18.93 -4.81
N GLY A 74 -2.43 20.17 -4.71
CA GLY A 74 -2.22 21.05 -5.87
C GLY A 74 -1.25 20.54 -6.92
N ILE A 75 -0.14 19.92 -6.50
CA ILE A 75 0.90 19.42 -7.40
C ILE A 75 0.45 18.19 -8.18
N THR A 76 -0.49 17.44 -7.64
CA THR A 76 -0.98 16.18 -8.21
C THR A 76 -1.59 16.36 -9.60
N ARG A 77 -2.28 17.47 -9.84
CA ARG A 77 -2.90 17.75 -11.15
C ARG A 77 -1.88 17.87 -12.27
N ILE A 78 -0.76 18.54 -11.98
CA ILE A 78 0.31 18.75 -12.97
C ILE A 78 1.02 17.42 -13.22
N ALA A 79 1.38 16.70 -12.17
CA ALA A 79 2.02 15.39 -12.28
C ALA A 79 1.13 14.39 -13.02
N HIS A 80 -0.16 14.37 -12.73
CA HIS A 80 -1.14 13.52 -13.38
C HIS A 80 -1.21 13.76 -14.89
N PHE A 81 -1.24 15.02 -15.30
CA PHE A 81 -1.27 15.40 -16.70
C PHE A 81 0.03 15.05 -17.43
N LEU A 82 1.18 15.38 -16.84
CA LEU A 82 2.49 15.19 -17.46
C LEU A 82 2.93 13.73 -17.51
N LEU A 83 2.61 12.93 -16.49
CA LEU A 83 3.07 11.55 -16.38
C LEU A 83 2.07 10.53 -16.89
N ARG A 84 0.94 10.97 -17.43
CA ARG A 84 -0.14 10.08 -17.89
C ARG A 84 -0.58 9.08 -16.81
N SER A 85 -0.45 9.46 -15.54
CA SER A 85 -0.95 8.68 -14.44
C SER A 85 -2.45 8.89 -14.25
N VAL A 86 -3.12 7.95 -13.60
CA VAL A 86 -4.51 8.10 -13.19
C VAL A 86 -4.57 8.31 -11.69
N PHE A 87 -5.56 9.06 -11.25
CA PHE A 87 -5.80 9.31 -9.84
C PHE A 87 -6.97 8.43 -9.40
N ALA A 88 -6.65 7.38 -8.63
CA ALA A 88 -7.61 6.37 -8.24
C ALA A 88 -7.31 5.87 -6.83
N ALA A 89 -8.36 5.71 -6.03
CA ALA A 89 -8.27 5.20 -4.67
C ALA A 89 -8.62 3.73 -4.62
N PRO A 90 -7.96 2.93 -3.77
CA PRO A 90 -8.34 1.54 -3.59
C PRO A 90 -9.70 1.43 -2.91
N THR A 91 -10.46 0.42 -3.29
CA THR A 91 -11.63 -0.02 -2.53
C THR A 91 -11.22 -1.24 -1.72
N PHE A 92 -11.89 -1.48 -0.59
CA PHE A 92 -11.56 -2.59 0.29
C PHE A 92 -12.73 -3.57 0.35
N ARG A 93 -12.44 -4.85 0.11
CA ARG A 93 -13.42 -5.93 0.24
C ARG A 93 -13.62 -6.35 1.67
N SER A 94 -12.54 -6.35 2.43
CA SER A 94 -12.53 -6.70 3.84
C SER A 94 -11.33 -6.09 4.52
N ASP A 95 -11.37 -6.04 5.83
CA ASP A 95 -10.23 -5.62 6.64
C ASP A 95 -10.21 -6.43 7.94
N ARG A 96 -9.04 -6.50 8.56
CA ARG A 96 -8.86 -7.12 9.87
C ARG A 96 -7.69 -6.48 10.60
N GLN A 97 -7.66 -6.64 11.91
CA GLN A 97 -6.57 -6.14 12.73
C GLN A 97 -5.96 -7.29 13.53
N PRO A 98 -4.95 -7.97 12.99
CA PRO A 98 -4.26 -9.05 13.70
C PRO A 98 -3.43 -8.51 14.86
N GLU A 99 -3.03 -9.42 15.74
CA GLU A 99 -2.07 -9.07 16.80
C GLU A 99 -0.74 -8.60 16.18
N ALA A 100 -0.01 -7.77 16.91
CA ALA A 100 1.23 -7.17 16.41
C ALA A 100 2.25 -8.20 15.89
N PRO A 101 2.52 -9.32 16.58
CA PRO A 101 3.45 -10.33 16.05
C PRO A 101 2.98 -10.96 14.74
N GLU A 102 1.70 -11.26 14.64
CA GLU A 102 1.12 -11.78 13.40
C GLU A 102 1.21 -10.77 12.27
N PHE A 103 0.89 -9.51 12.54
CA PHE A 103 0.99 -8.43 11.57
C PHE A 103 2.42 -8.31 11.02
N CYS A 104 3.41 -8.24 11.91
CA CYS A 104 4.81 -8.10 11.50
C CYS A 104 5.28 -9.31 10.68
N GLY A 105 4.83 -10.51 11.02
CA GLY A 105 5.10 -11.72 10.26
C GLY A 105 4.53 -11.66 8.84
N ILE A 106 3.31 -11.16 8.71
CA ILE A 106 2.64 -10.99 7.41
C ILE A 106 3.42 -9.98 6.54
N ILE A 107 3.85 -8.86 7.13
CA ILE A 107 4.63 -7.85 6.41
C ILE A 107 5.99 -8.42 5.98
N GLY A 108 6.66 -9.17 6.86
CA GLY A 108 7.91 -9.85 6.51
C GLY A 108 7.74 -10.76 5.29
N ASP A 109 6.71 -11.59 5.29
CA ASP A 109 6.41 -12.47 4.15
C ASP A 109 6.10 -11.68 2.87
N ALA A 110 5.38 -10.56 3.00
CA ALA A 110 5.01 -9.72 1.86
C ALA A 110 6.23 -9.11 1.15
N VAL A 111 7.29 -8.78 1.89
CA VAL A 111 8.48 -8.11 1.33
C VAL A 111 9.64 -9.06 1.04
N ARG A 112 9.51 -10.32 1.42
CA ARG A 112 10.57 -11.32 1.26
C ARG A 112 11.02 -11.48 -0.19
N GLY A 113 10.08 -11.51 -1.11
CA GLY A 113 10.38 -11.68 -2.54
C GLY A 113 11.18 -10.53 -3.13
N ARG A 114 10.99 -9.32 -2.60
CA ARG A 114 11.66 -8.11 -3.09
C ARG A 114 12.99 -7.87 -2.39
N PHE A 115 13.06 -8.06 -1.07
CA PHE A 115 14.21 -7.65 -0.25
C PHE A 115 14.98 -8.80 0.38
N GLY A 116 14.52 -10.04 0.23
CA GLY A 116 15.23 -11.23 0.70
C GLY A 116 14.87 -11.67 2.12
N LYS A 117 15.36 -12.86 2.48
CA LYS A 117 15.04 -13.53 3.75
C LYS A 117 15.52 -12.79 4.99
N THR A 118 16.74 -12.24 4.93
CA THR A 118 17.36 -11.56 6.08
C THR A 118 16.54 -10.33 6.47
N PHE A 119 16.20 -9.51 5.50
CA PHE A 119 15.37 -8.33 5.74
C PHE A 119 13.97 -8.72 6.19
N ALA A 120 13.37 -9.74 5.58
CA ALA A 120 12.05 -10.23 5.96
C ALA A 120 12.02 -10.68 7.43
N ALA A 121 13.07 -11.35 7.90
CA ALA A 121 13.18 -11.76 9.31
C ALA A 121 13.30 -10.55 10.24
N GLU A 122 14.02 -9.52 9.83
CA GLU A 122 14.14 -8.26 10.59
C GLU A 122 12.80 -7.57 10.74
N VAL A 123 12.03 -7.49 9.67
CA VAL A 123 10.68 -6.92 9.69
C VAL A 123 9.75 -7.74 10.59
N ALA A 124 9.78 -9.07 10.47
CA ALA A 124 8.96 -9.96 11.27
C ALA A 124 9.27 -9.86 12.77
N ALA A 125 10.50 -9.47 13.13
CA ALA A 125 10.93 -9.28 14.52
C ALA A 125 10.59 -7.89 15.09
N ALA A 126 9.98 -7.00 14.32
CA ALA A 126 9.58 -5.68 14.80
C ALA A 126 8.56 -5.79 15.95
N HIS A 127 8.57 -4.81 16.84
CA HIS A 127 7.71 -4.82 18.03
C HIS A 127 6.32 -4.25 17.78
N THR A 128 6.19 -3.35 16.82
CA THR A 128 4.91 -2.69 16.51
C THR A 128 4.64 -2.70 15.01
N PRO A 129 3.36 -2.63 14.61
CA PRO A 129 3.02 -2.48 13.19
C PRO A 129 3.68 -1.28 12.53
N GLN A 130 3.71 -0.15 13.21
CA GLN A 130 4.36 1.07 12.70
C GLN A 130 5.84 0.84 12.44
N GLU A 131 6.56 0.21 13.38
CA GLU A 131 7.97 -0.11 13.22
C GLU A 131 8.21 -0.99 11.98
N ALA A 132 7.40 -2.02 11.79
CA ALA A 132 7.51 -2.92 10.65
C ALA A 132 7.35 -2.15 9.32
N ILE A 133 6.32 -1.31 9.21
CA ILE A 133 6.08 -0.52 7.99
C ILE A 133 7.21 0.51 7.77
N GLU A 134 7.69 1.15 8.83
CA GLU A 134 8.80 2.12 8.74
C GLU A 134 10.10 1.48 8.28
N LEU A 135 10.40 0.26 8.73
CA LEU A 135 11.56 -0.52 8.24
C LEU A 135 11.48 -0.73 6.73
N VAL A 136 10.31 -1.14 6.26
CA VAL A 136 10.09 -1.34 4.82
C VAL A 136 10.20 -0.03 4.05
N GLN A 137 9.62 1.04 4.56
CA GLN A 137 9.68 2.36 3.94
C GLN A 137 11.13 2.83 3.80
N LYS A 138 11.93 2.66 4.84
CA LYS A 138 13.35 3.04 4.84
C LYS A 138 14.12 2.23 3.82
N ARG A 139 13.86 0.93 3.72
CA ARG A 139 14.50 0.05 2.75
C ARG A 139 14.11 0.40 1.32
N ASP A 140 12.84 0.72 1.10
CA ASP A 140 12.31 1.10 -0.20
C ASP A 140 12.98 2.38 -0.73
N ARG A 141 13.21 3.37 0.13
CA ARG A 141 13.95 4.59 -0.23
C ARG A 141 15.38 4.31 -0.67
N LYS A 142 16.06 3.36 -0.01
CA LYS A 142 17.43 2.98 -0.37
C LYS A 142 17.50 2.21 -1.69
N ALA A 143 16.46 1.45 -2.01
CA ALA A 143 16.40 0.65 -3.24
C ALA A 143 15.99 1.50 -4.46
N GLY A 144 15.28 2.60 -4.21
CA GLY A 144 14.86 3.54 -5.24
C GLY A 144 15.87 4.61 -5.47
#